data_a8ab57876190778d91205203b7d2f107
#
_entry.id   a8ab57876190778d91205203b7d2f107
#
_cell.length_a   1.000
_cell.length_b   1.000
_cell.length_c   1.000
_cell.angle_alpha   90.00
_cell.angle_beta   90.00
_cell.angle_gamma   90.00
#
_symmetry.space_group_name_H-M   'P 1'
#
loop_
_entity.id
_entity.type
_entity.pdbx_description
1 polymer ?
#
loop_
_entity_poly.entity_id
_entity_poly.type
_entity_poly.pdbx_seq_one_letter_code
_entity_poly.pdbx_strand_id
1 'polypeptide(L)'
;MKSDPRVDAYIAKAAPFAQPILTRIREIAHAALPEGEEGIKWGMPHFMLGGKNVAGMAAFKAHCAFLVHGEDGQGAKEGMGGNGKIAALDDLPHREEMIASIAAAAERVANRGSASTSARRTPKPELPVPDDLAAALEQRPAAKAVFADFAPSYRRDYIEWITGAKREATRASRLAQAIEWIAEGKRRNWKYENC
;
A
#
# COMPACT_ATOMS: atom_id res chain seq x y z
N MET A 1 -12.25 -10.03 21.39
CA MET A 1 -11.93 -10.17 19.95
C MET A 1 -12.38 -11.53 19.42
N LYS A 2 -12.88 -11.61 18.18
CA LYS A 2 -13.23 -12.86 17.51
C LYS A 2 -11.97 -13.52 16.94
N SER A 3 -11.67 -14.74 17.37
CA SER A 3 -10.48 -15.51 16.98
C SER A 3 -10.67 -16.25 15.65
N ASP A 4 -9.55 -16.49 14.93
CA ASP A 4 -9.51 -17.27 13.69
C ASP A 4 -8.48 -18.42 13.84
N PRO A 5 -8.88 -19.69 13.70
CA PRO A 5 -7.98 -20.85 13.82
C PRO A 5 -6.80 -20.84 12.85
N ARG A 6 -6.90 -20.11 11.76
CA ARG A 6 -5.79 -19.95 10.79
C ARG A 6 -4.64 -19.15 11.39
N VAL A 7 -4.90 -18.27 12.36
CA VAL A 7 -3.86 -17.54 13.11
C VAL A 7 -3.13 -18.47 14.06
N ASP A 8 -3.85 -19.42 14.71
CA ASP A 8 -3.21 -20.47 15.52
C ASP A 8 -2.26 -21.31 14.67
N ALA A 9 -2.75 -21.75 13.50
CA ALA A 9 -1.93 -22.53 12.57
C ALA A 9 -0.73 -21.75 12.03
N TYR A 10 -0.85 -20.44 11.83
CA TYR A 10 0.25 -19.57 11.41
C TYR A 10 1.33 -19.49 12.48
N ILE A 11 0.95 -19.26 13.75
CA ILE A 11 1.88 -19.21 14.87
C ILE A 11 2.58 -20.56 15.06
N ALA A 12 1.83 -21.66 15.02
CA ALA A 12 2.39 -23.01 15.21
C ALA A 12 3.41 -23.40 14.12
N LYS A 13 3.27 -22.88 12.90
CA LYS A 13 4.20 -23.10 11.78
C LYS A 13 5.41 -22.18 11.80
N ALA A 14 5.39 -21.13 12.59
CA ALA A 14 6.50 -20.18 12.67
C ALA A 14 7.74 -20.81 13.34
N ALA A 15 8.91 -20.25 13.07
CA ALA A 15 10.14 -20.70 13.70
C ALA A 15 10.02 -20.63 15.24
N PRO A 16 10.69 -21.54 16.00
CA PRO A 16 10.54 -21.61 17.46
C PRO A 16 10.75 -20.28 18.19
N PHE A 17 11.72 -19.45 17.76
CA PHE A 17 11.95 -18.13 18.35
C PHE A 17 10.77 -17.16 18.12
N ALA A 18 10.06 -17.29 16.98
CA ALA A 18 8.98 -16.40 16.59
C ALA A 18 7.66 -16.69 17.31
N GLN A 19 7.42 -17.94 17.68
CA GLN A 19 6.14 -18.35 18.30
C GLN A 19 5.81 -17.55 19.57
N PRO A 20 6.70 -17.40 20.55
CA PRO A 20 6.39 -16.61 21.75
C PRO A 20 6.19 -15.13 21.44
N ILE A 21 6.91 -14.57 20.45
CA ILE A 21 6.78 -13.17 20.03
C ILE A 21 5.40 -12.94 19.41
N LEU A 22 5.00 -13.79 18.45
CA LEU A 22 3.70 -13.69 17.78
C LEU A 22 2.54 -13.90 18.77
N THR A 23 2.68 -14.84 19.71
CA THR A 23 1.69 -15.06 20.77
C THR A 23 1.53 -13.81 21.62
N ARG A 24 2.63 -13.18 22.04
CA ARG A 24 2.58 -11.94 22.82
C ARG A 24 1.93 -10.79 22.05
N ILE A 25 2.27 -10.61 20.75
CA ILE A 25 1.64 -9.59 19.90
C ILE A 25 0.11 -9.83 19.81
N ARG A 26 -0.30 -11.09 19.61
CA ARG A 26 -1.73 -11.45 19.54
C ARG A 26 -2.46 -11.15 20.83
N GLU A 27 -1.90 -11.51 22.00
CA GLU A 27 -2.48 -11.21 23.32
C GLU A 27 -2.70 -9.70 23.51
N ILE A 28 -1.70 -8.90 23.12
CA ILE A 28 -1.79 -7.43 23.23
C ILE A 28 -2.86 -6.88 22.27
N ALA A 29 -2.92 -7.39 21.04
CA ALA A 29 -3.93 -6.98 20.08
C ALA A 29 -5.34 -7.35 20.53
N HIS A 30 -5.54 -8.53 21.14
CA HIS A 30 -6.82 -8.94 21.73
C HIS A 30 -7.24 -8.03 22.88
N ALA A 31 -6.30 -7.62 23.73
CA ALA A 31 -6.57 -6.68 24.83
C ALA A 31 -6.93 -5.27 24.32
N ALA A 32 -6.27 -4.81 23.25
CA ALA A 32 -6.48 -3.48 22.67
C ALA A 32 -7.75 -3.38 21.81
N LEU A 33 -8.24 -4.50 21.25
CA LEU A 33 -9.38 -4.56 20.31
C LEU A 33 -10.42 -5.58 20.74
N PRO A 34 -11.12 -5.39 21.87
CA PRO A 34 -12.11 -6.36 22.37
C PRO A 34 -13.23 -6.65 21.34
N GLU A 35 -13.68 -5.62 20.61
CA GLU A 35 -14.74 -5.71 19.59
C GLU A 35 -14.19 -6.09 18.19
N GLY A 36 -12.90 -6.34 18.07
CA GLY A 36 -12.25 -6.65 16.80
C GLY A 36 -12.38 -8.11 16.38
N GLU A 37 -11.82 -8.42 15.24
CA GLU A 37 -11.67 -9.75 14.68
C GLU A 37 -10.25 -9.95 14.15
N GLU A 38 -9.75 -11.17 14.23
CA GLU A 38 -8.49 -11.53 13.58
C GLU A 38 -8.74 -12.35 12.32
N GLY A 39 -7.76 -12.38 11.42
CA GLY A 39 -7.82 -13.17 10.21
C GLY A 39 -6.52 -13.15 9.43
N ILE A 40 -6.43 -13.96 8.38
CA ILE A 40 -5.28 -13.98 7.49
C ILE A 40 -5.56 -13.10 6.27
N LYS A 41 -4.71 -12.08 6.03
CA LYS A 41 -4.67 -11.29 4.81
C LYS A 41 -3.24 -11.24 4.27
N TRP A 42 -3.09 -11.39 2.96
CA TRP A 42 -1.77 -11.45 2.28
C TRP A 42 -0.81 -12.46 2.92
N GLY A 43 -1.37 -13.61 3.40
CA GLY A 43 -0.59 -14.67 4.03
C GLY A 43 -0.12 -14.40 5.47
N MET A 44 -0.57 -13.33 6.12
CA MET A 44 -0.15 -12.89 7.46
C MET A 44 -1.35 -12.60 8.36
N PRO A 45 -1.24 -12.80 9.70
CA PRO A 45 -2.27 -12.41 10.64
C PRO A 45 -2.50 -10.90 10.67
N HIS A 46 -3.77 -10.52 10.64
CA HIS A 46 -4.24 -9.14 10.78
C HIS A 46 -5.32 -9.07 11.84
N PHE A 47 -5.33 -7.95 12.57
CA PHE A 47 -6.33 -7.59 13.57
C PHE A 47 -7.16 -6.45 13.00
N MET A 48 -8.47 -6.63 12.98
CA MET A 48 -9.39 -5.77 12.22
C MET A 48 -10.53 -5.26 13.10
N LEU A 49 -11.09 -4.13 12.72
CA LEU A 49 -12.32 -3.59 13.25
C LEU A 49 -13.29 -3.30 12.10
N GLY A 50 -14.46 -3.93 12.09
CA GLY A 50 -15.44 -3.81 11.01
C GLY A 50 -14.86 -4.16 9.63
N GLY A 51 -14.04 -5.21 9.53
CA GLY A 51 -13.37 -5.65 8.30
C GLY A 51 -12.19 -4.77 7.84
N LYS A 52 -11.84 -3.70 8.57
CA LYS A 52 -10.73 -2.80 8.27
C LYS A 52 -9.51 -3.16 9.10
N ASN A 53 -8.34 -3.22 8.46
CA ASN A 53 -7.12 -3.54 9.15
C ASN A 53 -6.71 -2.44 10.13
N VAL A 54 -6.40 -2.82 11.36
CA VAL A 54 -5.91 -1.96 12.44
C VAL A 54 -4.46 -2.26 12.73
N ALA A 55 -4.12 -3.54 12.91
CA ALA A 55 -2.76 -3.99 13.14
C ALA A 55 -2.50 -5.32 12.43
N GLY A 56 -1.26 -5.76 12.40
CA GLY A 56 -0.86 -7.04 11.84
C GLY A 56 0.48 -7.51 12.38
N MET A 57 0.80 -8.78 12.15
CA MET A 57 2.08 -9.36 12.53
C MET A 57 2.58 -10.32 11.45
N ALA A 58 3.90 -10.48 11.37
CA ALA A 58 4.52 -11.40 10.44
C ALA A 58 5.75 -12.08 11.05
N ALA A 59 6.00 -13.34 10.66
CA ALA A 59 7.24 -14.03 10.92
C ALA A 59 8.08 -14.14 9.66
N PHE A 60 9.38 -13.83 9.78
CA PHE A 60 10.40 -13.99 8.75
C PHE A 60 11.47 -14.98 9.25
N LYS A 61 12.46 -15.28 8.40
CA LYS A 61 13.50 -16.27 8.71
C LYS A 61 14.27 -15.96 10.01
N ALA A 62 14.52 -14.69 10.33
CA ALA A 62 15.37 -14.27 11.45
C ALA A 62 14.75 -13.20 12.35
N HIS A 63 13.50 -12.79 12.12
CA HIS A 63 12.80 -11.77 12.91
C HIS A 63 11.30 -11.87 12.71
N CYS A 64 10.56 -11.25 13.61
CA CYS A 64 9.14 -10.93 13.45
C CYS A 64 8.98 -9.45 13.14
N ALA A 65 7.81 -9.09 12.61
CA ALA A 65 7.37 -7.71 12.45
C ALA A 65 6.01 -7.52 13.14
N PHE A 66 5.83 -6.36 13.75
CA PHE A 66 4.57 -5.86 14.24
C PHE A 66 4.25 -4.55 13.53
N LEU A 67 3.04 -4.44 13.00
CA LEU A 67 2.58 -3.35 12.17
C LEU A 67 1.30 -2.77 12.75
N VAL A 68 1.24 -1.45 12.91
CA VAL A 68 0.01 -0.71 13.18
C VAL A 68 -0.34 0.14 11.96
N HIS A 69 -1.54 -0.06 11.40
CA HIS A 69 -1.95 0.65 10.21
C HIS A 69 -2.18 2.14 10.48
N GLY A 70 -1.62 2.98 9.60
CA GLY A 70 -1.74 4.43 9.68
C GLY A 70 -0.71 5.10 10.57
N GLU A 71 0.17 4.39 11.20
CA GLU A 71 1.42 4.94 11.68
C GLU A 71 2.37 5.00 10.48
N ASP A 72 2.38 6.14 9.79
CA ASP A 72 3.28 6.36 8.66
C ASP A 72 4.71 6.24 9.19
N GLY A 73 5.41 5.25 8.65
CA GLY A 73 6.70 4.77 9.12
C GLY A 73 7.79 5.82 9.29
N GLN A 74 7.71 6.61 10.32
CA GLN A 74 8.88 7.38 10.79
C GLN A 74 10.00 6.44 11.27
N GLY A 75 9.73 5.11 11.31
CA GLY A 75 10.70 4.06 11.61
C GLY A 75 10.96 3.05 10.49
N ALA A 76 10.32 3.17 9.33
CA ALA A 76 10.39 2.17 8.24
C ALA A 76 11.75 2.12 7.50
N LYS A 77 12.83 2.59 8.08
CA LYS A 77 14.16 2.55 7.43
C LYS A 77 14.77 1.14 7.35
N GLU A 78 14.25 0.15 8.07
CA GLU A 78 14.85 -1.20 8.12
C GLU A 78 13.84 -2.36 8.20
N GLY A 79 12.78 -2.35 7.40
CA GLY A 79 11.89 -3.52 7.32
C GLY A 79 10.40 -3.20 7.25
N MET A 80 9.58 -4.22 7.07
CA MET A 80 8.13 -4.12 7.06
C MET A 80 7.60 -3.96 8.51
N GLY A 81 7.18 -2.75 8.86
CA GLY A 81 6.61 -2.40 10.16
C GLY A 81 7.40 -1.30 10.87
N GLY A 82 6.70 -0.34 11.49
CA GLY A 82 7.28 0.82 12.17
C GLY A 82 8.14 0.48 13.41
N ASN A 83 8.11 -0.77 13.88
CA ASN A 83 8.78 -1.24 15.10
C ASN A 83 10.09 -2.01 14.84
N GLY A 84 10.67 -1.93 13.64
CA GLY A 84 11.92 -2.59 13.30
C GLY A 84 11.82 -4.12 13.22
N LYS A 85 12.97 -4.78 13.40
CA LYS A 85 13.10 -6.25 13.39
C LYS A 85 13.05 -6.77 14.83
N ILE A 86 12.07 -7.59 15.13
CA ILE A 86 11.85 -8.18 16.47
C ILE A 86 12.39 -9.60 16.45
N ALA A 87 13.53 -9.85 17.08
CA ALA A 87 14.17 -11.18 17.14
C ALA A 87 13.99 -11.87 18.51
N ALA A 88 13.68 -11.09 19.55
CA ALA A 88 13.42 -11.58 20.91
C ALA A 88 12.19 -10.84 21.51
N LEU A 89 11.66 -11.36 22.62
CA LEU A 89 10.55 -10.72 23.34
C LEU A 89 10.91 -9.31 23.85
N ASP A 90 12.16 -9.11 24.21
CA ASP A 90 12.67 -7.84 24.73
C ASP A 90 12.79 -6.74 23.64
N ASP A 91 12.74 -7.13 22.35
CA ASP A 91 12.70 -6.18 21.23
C ASP A 91 11.29 -5.59 21.00
N LEU A 92 10.26 -6.17 21.65
CA LEU A 92 8.91 -5.64 21.55
C LEU A 92 8.82 -4.28 22.27
N PRO A 93 8.09 -3.30 21.70
CA PRO A 93 7.74 -2.10 22.44
C PRO A 93 6.99 -2.44 23.74
N HIS A 94 6.99 -1.50 24.69
CA HIS A 94 6.25 -1.69 25.92
C HIS A 94 4.77 -1.99 25.65
N ARG A 95 4.20 -2.90 26.44
CA ARG A 95 2.83 -3.38 26.27
C ARG A 95 1.80 -2.23 26.17
N GLU A 96 1.98 -1.22 27.01
CA GLU A 96 1.12 -0.04 27.08
C GLU A 96 1.21 0.81 25.79
N GLU A 97 2.40 0.95 25.22
CA GLU A 97 2.64 1.66 23.96
C GLU A 97 1.97 0.93 22.79
N MET A 98 2.12 -0.40 22.72
CA MET A 98 1.47 -1.21 21.69
C MET A 98 -0.06 -1.11 21.80
N ILE A 99 -0.64 -1.17 23.01
CA ILE A 99 -2.08 -1.01 23.24
C ILE A 99 -2.53 0.38 22.78
N ALA A 100 -1.81 1.44 23.16
CA ALA A 100 -2.15 2.80 22.78
C ALA A 100 -2.11 3.01 21.25
N SER A 101 -1.08 2.50 20.58
CA SER A 101 -0.96 2.55 19.12
C SER A 101 -2.11 1.83 18.41
N ILE A 102 -2.43 0.62 18.86
CA ILE A 102 -3.55 -0.16 18.29
C ILE A 102 -4.88 0.55 18.54
N ALA A 103 -5.12 1.06 19.76
CA ALA A 103 -6.34 1.77 20.11
C ALA A 103 -6.51 3.04 19.26
N ALA A 104 -5.45 3.83 19.09
CA ALA A 104 -5.48 5.02 18.23
C ALA A 104 -5.78 4.67 16.76
N ALA A 105 -5.25 3.55 16.24
CA ALA A 105 -5.58 3.08 14.90
C ALA A 105 -7.04 2.63 14.80
N ALA A 106 -7.57 1.95 15.81
CA ALA A 106 -8.97 1.54 15.88
C ALA A 106 -9.92 2.74 15.91
N GLU A 107 -9.58 3.77 16.68
CA GLU A 107 -10.34 5.02 16.74
C GLU A 107 -10.37 5.72 15.37
N ARG A 108 -9.23 5.75 14.64
CA ARG A 108 -9.21 6.26 13.27
C ARG A 108 -10.14 5.47 12.34
N VAL A 109 -10.17 4.15 12.48
CA VAL A 109 -11.11 3.29 11.72
C VAL A 109 -12.55 3.63 12.06
N ALA A 110 -12.90 3.75 13.34
CA ALA A 110 -14.26 4.07 13.78
C ALA A 110 -14.72 5.45 13.27
N ASN A 111 -13.86 6.46 13.34
CA ASN A 111 -14.19 7.84 12.99
C ASN A 111 -14.09 8.14 11.49
N ARG A 112 -13.19 7.48 10.73
CA ARG A 112 -12.87 7.80 9.33
C ARG A 112 -13.08 6.63 8.37
N GLY A 113 -13.43 5.44 8.85
CA GLY A 113 -13.52 4.23 8.07
C GLY A 113 -12.16 3.67 7.60
N SER A 114 -11.04 4.21 8.10
CA SER A 114 -9.68 3.77 7.74
C SER A 114 -8.70 4.10 8.86
N ALA A 115 -7.75 3.21 9.13
CA ALA A 115 -6.66 3.44 10.06
C ALA A 115 -5.59 4.41 9.50
N SER A 116 -5.60 4.69 8.20
CA SER A 116 -4.59 5.55 7.56
C SER A 116 -4.58 6.95 8.14
N THR A 117 -3.39 7.45 8.48
CA THR A 117 -3.15 8.84 8.88
C THR A 117 -3.02 9.76 7.69
N SER A 118 -2.71 9.21 6.50
CA SER A 118 -2.61 10.02 5.29
C SER A 118 -3.96 10.65 5.00
N ALA A 119 -4.00 11.97 4.97
CA ALA A 119 -5.11 12.71 4.38
C ALA A 119 -5.41 12.08 3.01
N ARG A 120 -6.71 11.90 2.71
CA ARG A 120 -7.15 11.46 1.39
C ARG A 120 -6.28 12.20 0.37
N ARG A 121 -5.42 11.47 -0.35
CA ARG A 121 -4.46 12.08 -1.27
C ARG A 121 -5.21 13.07 -2.11
N THR A 122 -4.92 14.36 -1.93
CA THR A 122 -5.42 15.40 -2.84
C THR A 122 -5.02 14.99 -4.24
N PRO A 123 -5.95 14.96 -5.19
CA PRO A 123 -5.61 14.66 -6.57
C PRO A 123 -4.43 15.54 -6.97
N LYS A 124 -3.34 14.93 -7.43
CA LYS A 124 -2.20 15.71 -7.92
C LYS A 124 -2.72 16.67 -8.99
N PRO A 125 -2.30 17.95 -9.02
CA PRO A 125 -2.72 18.89 -10.05
C PRO A 125 -2.42 18.31 -11.44
N GLU A 126 -3.31 18.55 -12.40
CA GLU A 126 -3.14 18.06 -13.76
C GLU A 126 -1.88 18.66 -14.38
N LEU A 127 -1.06 17.83 -15.04
CA LEU A 127 0.11 18.32 -15.73
C LEU A 127 -0.31 18.96 -17.05
N PRO A 128 0.32 20.10 -17.46
CA PRO A 128 0.11 20.66 -18.77
C PRO A 128 0.52 19.64 -19.85
N VAL A 129 -0.29 19.54 -20.89
CA VAL A 129 0.04 18.69 -22.05
C VAL A 129 1.17 19.36 -22.82
N PRO A 130 2.32 18.69 -23.04
CA PRO A 130 3.43 19.25 -23.80
C PRO A 130 3.02 19.56 -25.24
N ASP A 131 3.60 20.61 -25.84
CA ASP A 131 3.24 21.10 -27.15
C ASP A 131 3.36 20.05 -28.27
N ASP A 132 4.40 19.23 -28.21
CA ASP A 132 4.63 18.13 -29.15
C ASP A 132 3.56 17.03 -29.05
N LEU A 133 3.13 16.70 -27.84
CA LEU A 133 2.03 15.76 -27.61
C LEU A 133 0.70 16.37 -28.08
N ALA A 134 0.46 17.64 -27.76
CA ALA A 134 -0.75 18.35 -28.22
C ALA A 134 -0.82 18.37 -29.76
N ALA A 135 0.27 18.74 -30.44
CA ALA A 135 0.33 18.76 -31.90
C ALA A 135 0.11 17.36 -32.51
N ALA A 136 0.69 16.32 -31.91
CA ALA A 136 0.51 14.95 -32.37
C ALA A 136 -0.94 14.44 -32.18
N LEU A 137 -1.61 14.83 -31.10
CA LEU A 137 -3.02 14.51 -30.85
C LEU A 137 -3.94 15.23 -31.84
N GLU A 138 -3.64 16.49 -32.22
CA GLU A 138 -4.41 17.22 -33.23
C GLU A 138 -4.38 16.52 -34.61
N GLN A 139 -3.23 15.89 -34.94
CA GLN A 139 -3.10 15.15 -36.21
C GLN A 139 -3.82 13.79 -36.18
N ARG A 140 -4.32 13.33 -35.01
CA ARG A 140 -4.96 12.02 -34.84
C ARG A 140 -6.23 12.12 -33.98
N PRO A 141 -7.36 12.55 -34.56
CA PRO A 141 -8.60 12.83 -33.82
C PRO A 141 -9.09 11.68 -32.93
N ALA A 142 -8.92 10.43 -33.37
CA ALA A 142 -9.26 9.25 -32.58
C ALA A 142 -8.44 9.18 -31.27
N ALA A 143 -7.13 9.39 -31.35
CA ALA A 143 -6.28 9.42 -30.16
C ALA A 143 -6.60 10.62 -29.26
N LYS A 144 -6.90 11.78 -29.84
CA LYS A 144 -7.30 12.99 -29.10
C LYS A 144 -8.56 12.76 -28.28
N ALA A 145 -9.59 12.15 -28.85
CA ALA A 145 -10.84 11.84 -28.17
C ALA A 145 -10.60 10.88 -26.98
N VAL A 146 -9.84 9.80 -27.20
CA VAL A 146 -9.51 8.83 -26.15
C VAL A 146 -8.66 9.46 -25.06
N PHE A 147 -7.67 10.29 -25.40
CA PHE A 147 -6.84 10.98 -24.42
C PHE A 147 -7.66 11.95 -23.54
N ALA A 148 -8.62 12.63 -24.11
CA ALA A 148 -9.53 13.52 -23.36
C ALA A 148 -10.41 12.75 -22.37
N ASP A 149 -10.84 11.53 -22.73
CA ASP A 149 -11.65 10.65 -21.87
C ASP A 149 -10.85 9.91 -20.80
N PHE A 150 -9.54 9.87 -20.89
CA PHE A 150 -8.68 9.26 -19.88
C PHE A 150 -8.78 9.97 -18.53
N ALA A 151 -8.82 9.18 -17.45
CA ALA A 151 -8.68 9.71 -16.10
C ALA A 151 -7.38 10.53 -15.97
N PRO A 152 -7.36 11.60 -15.13
CA PRO A 152 -6.20 12.47 -14.96
C PRO A 152 -4.87 11.72 -14.64
N SER A 153 -4.96 10.60 -13.93
CA SER A 153 -3.79 9.75 -13.64
C SER A 153 -3.19 9.12 -14.90
N TYR A 154 -4.03 8.66 -15.84
CA TYR A 154 -3.56 8.01 -17.08
C TYR A 154 -2.96 9.03 -18.05
N ARG A 155 -3.56 10.23 -18.14
CA ARG A 155 -2.97 11.35 -18.89
C ARG A 155 -1.59 11.72 -18.34
N ARG A 156 -1.47 11.82 -17.02
CA ARG A 156 -0.22 12.08 -16.33
C ARG A 156 0.85 11.03 -16.65
N ASP A 157 0.53 9.73 -16.61
CA ASP A 157 1.48 8.66 -16.89
C ASP A 157 2.11 8.79 -18.29
N TYR A 158 1.33 9.16 -19.29
CA TYR A 158 1.83 9.45 -20.64
C TYR A 158 2.70 10.71 -20.68
N ILE A 159 2.25 11.79 -20.07
CA ILE A 159 2.98 13.06 -20.03
C ILE A 159 4.35 12.85 -19.34
N GLU A 160 4.38 12.26 -18.16
CA GLU A 160 5.62 11.98 -17.42
C GLU A 160 6.56 11.05 -18.19
N TRP A 161 6.04 10.05 -18.89
CA TRP A 161 6.85 9.15 -19.69
C TRP A 161 7.49 9.83 -20.89
N ILE A 162 6.76 10.69 -21.60
CA ILE A 162 7.27 11.46 -22.73
C ILE A 162 8.29 12.50 -22.26
N THR A 163 7.94 13.31 -21.25
CA THR A 163 8.78 14.38 -20.74
C THR A 163 10.01 13.88 -20.01
N GLY A 164 9.98 12.68 -19.42
CA GLY A 164 11.12 12.02 -18.78
C GLY A 164 12.19 11.52 -19.78
N ALA A 165 11.99 11.65 -21.07
CA ALA A 165 13.00 11.28 -22.08
C ALA A 165 14.13 12.34 -22.13
N LYS A 166 15.36 11.92 -21.80
CA LYS A 166 16.55 12.81 -21.81
C LYS A 166 17.06 13.12 -23.21
N ARG A 167 16.82 12.21 -24.18
CA ARG A 167 17.31 12.35 -25.57
C ARG A 167 16.11 12.62 -26.47
N GLU A 168 16.28 13.53 -27.44
CA GLU A 168 15.21 13.91 -28.36
C GLU A 168 14.72 12.72 -29.20
N ALA A 169 15.60 11.89 -29.72
CA ALA A 169 15.24 10.67 -30.43
C ALA A 169 14.38 9.71 -29.58
N THR A 170 14.67 9.59 -28.28
CA THR A 170 13.87 8.79 -27.35
C THR A 170 12.50 9.42 -27.13
N ARG A 171 12.45 10.75 -27.02
CA ARG A 171 11.20 11.51 -26.87
C ARG A 171 10.31 11.34 -28.08
N ALA A 172 10.85 11.50 -29.29
CA ALA A 172 10.10 11.28 -30.53
C ALA A 172 9.56 9.86 -30.66
N SER A 173 10.37 8.84 -30.33
CA SER A 173 9.94 7.44 -30.33
C SER A 173 8.82 7.19 -29.33
N ARG A 174 8.94 7.73 -28.10
CA ARG A 174 7.88 7.60 -27.07
C ARG A 174 6.60 8.32 -27.49
N LEU A 175 6.71 9.48 -28.11
CA LEU A 175 5.56 10.25 -28.61
C LEU A 175 4.80 9.44 -29.67
N ALA A 176 5.48 8.92 -30.69
CA ALA A 176 4.86 8.10 -31.73
C ALA A 176 4.15 6.88 -31.12
N GLN A 177 4.81 6.17 -30.20
CA GLN A 177 4.25 5.01 -29.52
C GLN A 177 3.07 5.36 -28.62
N ALA A 178 3.11 6.52 -27.94
CA ALA A 178 2.00 7.03 -27.14
C ALA A 178 0.74 7.25 -27.99
N ILE A 179 0.86 7.88 -29.14
CA ILE A 179 -0.27 8.14 -30.03
C ILE A 179 -0.93 6.85 -30.52
N GLU A 180 -0.14 5.82 -30.84
CA GLU A 180 -0.67 4.50 -31.20
C GLU A 180 -1.44 3.85 -30.04
N TRP A 181 -0.83 3.76 -28.85
CA TRP A 181 -1.46 3.14 -27.69
C TRP A 181 -2.70 3.90 -27.22
N ILE A 182 -2.67 5.22 -27.26
CA ILE A 182 -3.83 6.05 -26.90
C ILE A 182 -4.97 5.81 -27.89
N ALA A 183 -4.69 5.77 -29.21
CA ALA A 183 -5.72 5.49 -30.21
C ALA A 183 -6.38 4.10 -30.03
N GLU A 184 -5.64 3.15 -29.48
CA GLU A 184 -6.15 1.82 -29.12
C GLU A 184 -6.83 1.75 -27.74
N GLY A 185 -6.97 2.88 -27.03
CA GLY A 185 -7.54 2.93 -25.68
C GLY A 185 -6.66 2.34 -24.58
N LYS A 186 -5.39 2.07 -24.88
CA LYS A 186 -4.46 1.45 -23.94
C LYS A 186 -3.90 2.45 -22.93
N ARG A 187 -3.78 2.04 -21.68
CA ARG A 187 -3.05 2.81 -20.66
C ARG A 187 -1.55 2.65 -20.87
N ARG A 188 -0.75 3.61 -20.39
CA ARG A 188 0.71 3.56 -20.54
C ARG A 188 1.33 2.24 -20.04
N ASN A 189 0.82 1.67 -18.94
CA ASN A 189 1.32 0.46 -18.28
C ASN A 189 0.53 -0.81 -18.64
N TRP A 190 -0.28 -0.81 -19.71
CA TRP A 190 -1.17 -1.90 -20.09
C TRP A 190 -0.53 -3.29 -20.14
N LYS A 191 0.77 -3.38 -20.46
CA LYS A 191 1.53 -4.65 -20.51
C LYS A 191 1.66 -5.34 -19.16
N TYR A 192 1.49 -4.58 -18.05
CA TYR A 192 1.69 -5.05 -16.67
C TYR A 192 0.37 -5.15 -15.90
N GLU A 193 -0.77 -4.90 -16.52
CA GLU A 193 -2.08 -4.91 -15.85
C GLU A 193 -2.60 -6.33 -15.56
N ASN A 194 -2.02 -7.36 -16.18
CA ASN A 194 -2.41 -8.77 -16.03
C ASN A 194 -1.27 -9.68 -15.51
N CYS A 195 -0.27 -9.11 -14.82
CA CYS A 195 0.79 -9.88 -14.17
C CYS A 195 0.52 -10.06 -12.68
#